data_797b90d8bb9de886073dc76286614e48
#
_entry.id   797b90d8bb9de886073dc76286614e48
#
_cell.length_a   1.000
_cell.length_b   1.000
_cell.length_c   1.000
_cell.angle_alpha   90.00
_cell.angle_beta   90.00
_cell.angle_gamma   90.00
#
_symmetry.space_group_name_H-M   'P 1'
#
loop_
_entity.id
_entity.type
_entity.pdbx_description
1 polymer ?
#
loop_
_entity_poly.entity_id
_entity_poly.type
_entity_poly.pdbx_seq_one_letter_code
_entity_poly.pdbx_strand_id
1 'polypeptide(L)'
;MTKTVCLALVATLICLTSNAAQAQICTREYMPVCGQVAGEPAPRTFGNRCTLAASQAIFVSEGQCHALPTPLPGSNVDAHGCKASAGYIWNKELGNCVRPWMSSAITLEVAAYRRLCTGLIQTTCLLVRELTPGQDALQWLPLYDGIKGFNPELGVHYTVRVRKDRTETPPADAPDTTYTLLKVLHSTQPQ
;
A
#
# COMPACT_ATOMS: atom_id res chain seq x y z
N MET A 1 0.28 -7.11 -88.90
CA MET A 1 0.73 -6.24 -87.80
C MET A 1 0.37 -6.94 -86.50
N THR A 2 1.25 -7.75 -85.99
CA THR A 2 1.05 -8.58 -84.80
C THR A 2 1.90 -7.98 -83.66
N LYS A 3 1.25 -7.43 -82.64
CA LYS A 3 1.92 -6.95 -81.42
C LYS A 3 2.03 -8.09 -80.44
N THR A 4 3.26 -8.52 -80.21
CA THR A 4 3.60 -9.50 -79.16
C THR A 4 3.66 -8.78 -77.82
N VAL A 5 2.82 -9.23 -76.89
CA VAL A 5 2.82 -8.76 -75.48
C VAL A 5 3.70 -9.68 -74.68
N CYS A 6 4.86 -9.20 -74.23
CA CYS A 6 5.72 -9.93 -73.29
C CYS A 6 5.15 -9.76 -71.90
N LEU A 7 4.70 -10.88 -71.26
CA LEU A 7 4.30 -10.95 -69.85
C LEU A 7 5.55 -11.24 -69.02
N ALA A 8 6.03 -10.26 -68.24
CA ALA A 8 7.12 -10.43 -67.31
C ALA A 8 6.56 -10.97 -65.98
N LEU A 9 6.85 -12.24 -65.67
CA LEU A 9 6.63 -12.89 -64.38
C LEU A 9 7.72 -12.44 -63.41
N VAL A 10 7.40 -11.60 -62.49
CA VAL A 10 8.26 -11.25 -61.34
C VAL A 10 8.08 -12.34 -60.27
N ALA A 11 9.01 -13.27 -60.18
CA ALA A 11 9.09 -14.24 -59.11
C ALA A 11 9.70 -13.55 -57.87
N THR A 12 8.88 -13.17 -56.90
CA THR A 12 9.31 -12.71 -55.57
C THR A 12 9.84 -13.91 -54.77
N LEU A 13 11.16 -14.02 -54.67
CA LEU A 13 11.86 -15.01 -53.85
C LEU A 13 11.72 -14.55 -52.40
N ILE A 14 10.79 -15.13 -51.64
CA ILE A 14 10.66 -14.93 -50.19
C ILE A 14 11.80 -15.71 -49.54
N CYS A 15 12.89 -14.99 -49.15
CA CYS A 15 13.94 -15.56 -48.30
C CYS A 15 13.35 -15.75 -46.89
N LEU A 16 12.94 -16.97 -46.58
CA LEU A 16 12.67 -17.42 -45.21
C LEU A 16 14.02 -17.49 -44.49
N THR A 17 14.42 -16.44 -43.83
CA THR A 17 15.55 -16.48 -42.89
C THR A 17 15.09 -17.27 -41.68
N SER A 18 15.36 -18.55 -41.67
CA SER A 18 15.26 -19.39 -40.48
C SER A 18 16.28 -18.90 -39.46
N ASN A 19 15.85 -18.13 -38.46
CA ASN A 19 16.62 -17.88 -37.27
C ASN A 19 16.77 -19.20 -36.53
N ALA A 20 17.81 -19.97 -36.85
CA ALA A 20 18.23 -21.10 -36.03
C ALA A 20 18.63 -20.51 -34.66
N ALA A 21 17.81 -20.72 -33.65
CA ALA A 21 18.16 -20.42 -32.28
C ALA A 21 19.41 -21.24 -31.93
N GLN A 22 20.57 -20.60 -31.93
CA GLN A 22 21.82 -21.24 -31.50
C GLN A 22 21.65 -21.55 -30.01
N ALA A 23 21.69 -22.86 -29.68
CA ALA A 23 21.70 -23.30 -28.30
C ALA A 23 22.97 -22.76 -27.62
N GLN A 24 22.85 -21.71 -26.85
CA GLN A 24 23.96 -21.10 -26.13
C GLN A 24 24.38 -22.03 -24.99
N ILE A 25 25.61 -22.57 -25.09
CA ILE A 25 26.17 -23.42 -24.04
C ILE A 25 26.60 -22.52 -22.88
N CYS A 26 25.94 -22.65 -21.73
CA CYS A 26 26.26 -21.90 -20.54
C CYS A 26 27.15 -22.70 -19.59
N THR A 27 28.03 -22.03 -18.89
CA THR A 27 28.82 -22.61 -17.79
C THR A 27 27.92 -23.06 -16.65
N ARG A 28 28.39 -24.05 -15.87
CA ARG A 28 27.66 -24.51 -14.66
C ARG A 28 27.96 -23.69 -13.41
N GLU A 29 28.67 -22.58 -13.57
CA GLU A 29 28.95 -21.68 -12.48
C GLU A 29 27.62 -21.14 -11.89
N TYR A 30 27.49 -21.24 -10.58
CA TYR A 30 26.30 -20.76 -9.89
C TYR A 30 26.50 -19.33 -9.37
N MET A 31 26.12 -18.37 -10.17
CA MET A 31 26.02 -16.93 -9.84
C MET A 31 24.58 -16.48 -10.11
N PRO A 32 23.65 -16.77 -9.18
CA PRO A 32 22.24 -16.63 -9.47
C PRO A 32 21.83 -15.21 -9.78
N VAL A 33 20.90 -15.09 -10.70
CA VAL A 33 20.26 -13.81 -11.08
C VAL A 33 18.76 -14.00 -11.16
N CYS A 34 18.02 -12.96 -10.84
CA CYS A 34 16.57 -12.91 -10.99
C CYS A 34 16.20 -12.35 -12.35
N GLY A 35 15.28 -12.99 -13.06
CA GLY A 35 14.82 -12.55 -14.37
C GLY A 35 13.34 -12.82 -14.61
N GLN A 36 12.73 -11.97 -15.46
CA GLN A 36 11.34 -12.05 -15.87
C GLN A 36 11.26 -12.64 -17.29
N VAL A 37 10.56 -13.76 -17.46
CA VAL A 37 10.23 -14.31 -18.77
C VAL A 37 8.92 -13.68 -19.26
N ALA A 38 8.87 -13.34 -20.54
CA ALA A 38 7.67 -12.79 -21.15
C ALA A 38 6.51 -13.79 -21.05
N GLY A 39 5.36 -13.34 -20.52
CA GLY A 39 4.17 -14.17 -20.33
C GLY A 39 4.12 -14.98 -19.04
N GLU A 40 5.19 -15.03 -18.25
CA GLU A 40 5.14 -15.63 -16.90
C GLU A 40 4.62 -14.59 -15.87
N PRO A 41 3.80 -15.02 -14.90
CA PRO A 41 3.20 -14.10 -13.92
C PRO A 41 4.18 -13.57 -12.87
N ALA A 42 5.34 -14.23 -12.69
CA ALA A 42 6.34 -13.86 -11.70
C ALA A 42 7.76 -14.08 -12.19
N PRO A 43 8.74 -13.29 -11.72
CA PRO A 43 10.15 -13.50 -12.01
C PRO A 43 10.64 -14.82 -11.40
N ARG A 44 11.63 -15.45 -12.04
CA ARG A 44 12.27 -16.68 -11.56
C ARG A 44 13.79 -16.56 -11.50
N THR A 45 14.42 -17.40 -10.67
CA THR A 45 15.86 -17.45 -10.51
C THR A 45 16.51 -18.26 -11.61
N PHE A 46 17.54 -17.71 -12.23
CA PHE A 46 18.42 -18.38 -13.17
C PHE A 46 19.78 -18.66 -12.51
N GLY A 47 20.44 -19.76 -12.88
CA GLY A 47 21.71 -20.14 -12.29
C GLY A 47 22.85 -19.14 -12.52
N ASN A 48 22.80 -18.42 -13.64
CA ASN A 48 23.74 -17.34 -13.98
C ASN A 48 23.15 -16.46 -15.11
N ARG A 49 23.84 -15.37 -15.43
CA ARG A 49 23.43 -14.45 -16.52
C ARG A 49 23.34 -15.13 -17.90
N CYS A 50 24.16 -16.14 -18.16
CA CYS A 50 24.11 -16.88 -19.42
C CYS A 50 22.79 -17.67 -19.58
N THR A 51 22.38 -18.39 -18.53
CA THR A 51 21.11 -19.12 -18.53
C THR A 51 19.89 -18.19 -18.59
N LEU A 52 19.98 -17.01 -18.01
CA LEU A 52 18.97 -15.95 -18.14
C LEU A 52 18.87 -15.49 -19.60
N ALA A 53 19.99 -15.16 -20.24
CA ALA A 53 20.02 -14.71 -21.63
C ALA A 53 19.53 -15.80 -22.60
N ALA A 54 19.93 -17.07 -22.39
CA ALA A 54 19.47 -18.22 -23.18
C ALA A 54 17.96 -18.43 -23.09
N SER A 55 17.34 -18.03 -22.00
CA SER A 55 15.89 -18.07 -21.79
C SER A 55 15.17 -16.81 -22.27
N GLN A 56 15.87 -15.87 -22.90
CA GLN A 56 15.33 -14.56 -23.33
C GLN A 56 14.61 -13.79 -22.20
N ALA A 57 15.00 -14.03 -20.95
CA ALA A 57 14.44 -13.37 -19.80
C ALA A 57 15.06 -11.98 -19.60
N ILE A 58 14.26 -11.04 -19.15
CA ILE A 58 14.69 -9.68 -18.79
C ILE A 58 15.32 -9.73 -17.40
N PHE A 59 16.55 -9.21 -17.26
CA PHE A 59 17.23 -9.12 -15.98
C PHE A 59 16.47 -8.19 -15.01
N VAL A 60 16.27 -8.67 -13.78
CA VAL A 60 15.58 -7.92 -12.71
C VAL A 60 16.56 -7.51 -11.61
N SER A 61 17.33 -8.46 -11.06
CA SER A 61 18.32 -8.17 -10.01
C SER A 61 19.40 -9.25 -9.93
N GLU A 62 20.51 -8.91 -9.30
CA GLU A 62 21.51 -9.90 -8.87
C GLU A 62 20.95 -10.78 -7.75
N GLY A 63 21.45 -11.99 -7.64
CA GLY A 63 21.01 -12.96 -6.65
C GLY A 63 19.73 -13.72 -7.05
N GLN A 64 19.26 -14.54 -6.14
CA GLN A 64 18.01 -15.26 -6.33
C GLN A 64 16.84 -14.28 -6.32
N CYS A 65 15.80 -14.55 -7.13
CA CYS A 65 14.55 -13.82 -6.96
C CYS A 65 14.07 -14.00 -5.52
N HIS A 66 13.86 -12.90 -4.85
CA HIS A 66 13.06 -12.93 -3.62
C HIS A 66 11.65 -13.30 -4.07
N ALA A 67 11.27 -14.55 -3.91
CA ALA A 67 9.88 -14.92 -4.02
C ALA A 67 9.14 -14.00 -3.06
N LEU A 68 8.17 -13.23 -3.57
CA LEU A 68 7.12 -12.74 -2.70
C LEU A 68 6.73 -13.95 -1.86
N PRO A 69 6.73 -13.88 -0.51
CA PRO A 69 6.44 -15.03 0.29
C PRO A 69 5.16 -15.64 -0.22
N THR A 70 5.29 -16.74 -0.96
CA THR A 70 4.13 -17.56 -1.33
C THR A 70 3.53 -17.95 0.00
N PRO A 71 2.26 -17.62 0.29
CA PRO A 71 1.65 -18.06 1.51
C PRO A 71 1.89 -19.56 1.61
N LEU A 72 2.64 -20.01 2.60
CA LEU A 72 2.82 -21.43 2.85
C LEU A 72 1.41 -22.02 2.95
N PRO A 73 1.11 -23.18 2.30
CA PRO A 73 -0.16 -23.84 2.47
C PRO A 73 -0.44 -23.97 3.96
N GLY A 74 -1.49 -23.28 4.47
CA GLY A 74 -1.76 -23.12 5.90
C GLY A 74 -1.26 -21.81 6.53
N SER A 75 -0.48 -20.96 5.83
CA SER A 75 -0.23 -19.60 6.27
C SER A 75 -1.47 -18.76 5.97
N ASN A 76 -2.20 -18.46 7.01
CA ASN A 76 -3.45 -17.69 6.98
C ASN A 76 -3.17 -16.18 6.91
N VAL A 77 -2.27 -15.79 5.99
CA VAL A 77 -1.87 -14.40 5.77
C VAL A 77 -2.27 -13.94 4.36
N ASP A 78 -2.66 -12.68 4.24
CA ASP A 78 -2.98 -12.06 2.96
C ASP A 78 -1.70 -11.66 2.16
N ALA A 79 -1.88 -11.00 1.01
CA ALA A 79 -0.79 -10.52 0.16
C ALA A 79 0.15 -9.51 0.84
N HIS A 80 -0.27 -8.88 1.94
CA HIS A 80 0.51 -7.94 2.73
C HIS A 80 1.13 -8.56 3.99
N GLY A 81 0.91 -9.88 4.19
CA GLY A 81 1.38 -10.59 5.38
C GLY A 81 0.44 -10.47 6.59
N CYS A 82 -0.76 -9.92 6.44
CA CYS A 82 -1.70 -9.79 7.54
C CYS A 82 -2.42 -11.10 7.83
N LYS A 83 -2.45 -11.49 9.11
CA LYS A 83 -3.03 -12.75 9.58
C LYS A 83 -4.54 -12.61 9.80
N ALA A 84 -5.35 -12.93 8.78
CA ALA A 84 -6.80 -12.80 8.81
C ALA A 84 -7.45 -13.64 9.95
N SER A 85 -6.93 -14.84 10.24
CA SER A 85 -7.43 -15.67 11.35
C SER A 85 -7.23 -15.06 12.74
N ALA A 86 -6.32 -14.10 12.87
CA ALA A 86 -6.11 -13.32 14.09
C ALA A 86 -6.82 -11.95 14.04
N GLY A 87 -7.68 -11.73 13.03
CA GLY A 87 -8.46 -10.51 12.86
C GLY A 87 -7.68 -9.34 12.25
N TYR A 88 -6.47 -9.58 11.72
CA TYR A 88 -5.70 -8.52 11.06
C TYR A 88 -6.08 -8.39 9.60
N ILE A 89 -6.26 -7.14 9.15
CA ILE A 89 -6.42 -6.75 7.75
C ILE A 89 -5.42 -5.66 7.40
N TRP A 90 -5.01 -5.60 6.14
CA TRP A 90 -4.18 -4.50 5.65
C TRP A 90 -4.97 -3.20 5.61
N ASN A 91 -4.47 -2.18 6.30
CA ASN A 91 -5.00 -0.83 6.20
C ASN A 91 -4.05 0.02 5.35
N LYS A 92 -4.49 0.39 4.14
CA LYS A 92 -3.69 1.15 3.18
C LYS A 92 -3.30 2.53 3.71
N GLU A 93 -4.19 3.18 4.47
CA GLU A 93 -3.97 4.53 4.98
C GLU A 93 -2.97 4.54 6.14
N LEU A 94 -3.02 3.52 7.00
CA LEU A 94 -2.10 3.36 8.11
C LEU A 94 -0.79 2.65 7.72
N GLY A 95 -0.73 2.04 6.52
CA GLY A 95 0.43 1.34 6.00
C GLY A 95 0.83 0.09 6.79
N ASN A 96 -0.09 -0.51 7.54
CA ASN A 96 0.18 -1.69 8.35
C ASN A 96 -1.04 -2.60 8.52
N CYS A 97 -0.81 -3.80 9.07
CA CYS A 97 -1.87 -4.71 9.46
C CYS A 97 -2.52 -4.22 10.76
N VAL A 98 -3.83 -4.05 10.76
CA VAL A 98 -4.60 -3.61 11.93
C VAL A 98 -5.76 -4.55 12.20
N ARG A 99 -6.21 -4.58 13.44
CA ARG A 99 -7.54 -5.07 13.80
C ARG A 99 -8.51 -3.89 13.73
N PRO A 100 -9.52 -3.88 12.84
CA PRO A 100 -10.38 -2.70 12.60
C PRO A 100 -11.08 -2.16 13.85
N TRP A 101 -11.35 -3.04 14.82
CA TRP A 101 -11.95 -2.65 16.09
C TRP A 101 -10.95 -2.08 17.11
N MET A 102 -9.63 -2.26 16.84
CA MET A 102 -8.55 -1.73 17.68
C MET A 102 -7.90 -0.49 17.09
N SER A 103 -7.75 -0.45 15.77
CA SER A 103 -7.09 0.66 15.09
C SER A 103 -7.80 0.99 13.79
N SER A 104 -8.12 2.26 13.61
CA SER A 104 -8.76 2.77 12.38
C SER A 104 -8.31 4.20 12.10
N ALA A 105 -8.37 4.59 10.83
CA ALA A 105 -8.24 5.98 10.44
C ALA A 105 -9.65 6.59 10.37
N ILE A 106 -9.87 7.69 11.08
CA ILE A 106 -11.14 8.40 11.13
C ILE A 106 -10.95 9.90 10.87
N THR A 107 -12.03 10.58 10.53
CA THR A 107 -12.02 12.05 10.38
C THR A 107 -12.69 12.67 11.59
N LEU A 108 -12.02 13.62 12.21
CA LEU A 108 -12.57 14.42 13.31
C LEU A 108 -12.69 15.88 12.87
N GLU A 109 -13.77 16.52 13.29
CA GLU A 109 -13.80 17.97 13.45
C GLU A 109 -13.32 18.34 14.85
N VAL A 110 -12.56 19.41 14.94
CA VAL A 110 -12.05 20.00 16.19
C VAL A 110 -12.57 21.43 16.29
N ALA A 111 -13.30 21.72 17.35
CA ALA A 111 -13.88 23.04 17.55
C ALA A 111 -12.81 24.12 17.74
N ALA A 112 -13.13 25.34 17.32
CA ALA A 112 -12.27 26.52 17.46
C ALA A 112 -12.00 26.92 18.91
N TYR A 113 -12.71 26.36 19.88
CA TYR A 113 -12.62 26.69 21.30
C TYR A 113 -12.44 25.40 22.13
N ARG A 114 -11.86 25.59 23.30
CA ARG A 114 -11.74 24.55 24.31
C ARG A 114 -12.85 24.72 25.36
N ARG A 115 -13.22 23.60 25.97
CA ARG A 115 -14.19 23.59 27.08
C ARG A 115 -13.49 23.24 28.38
N LEU A 116 -13.98 23.81 29.50
CA LEU A 116 -13.59 23.34 30.82
C LEU A 116 -14.08 21.90 31.02
N CYS A 117 -13.18 21.04 31.44
CA CYS A 117 -13.46 19.65 31.74
C CYS A 117 -13.29 19.38 33.22
N THR A 118 -14.20 18.57 33.74
CA THR A 118 -14.17 18.09 35.12
C THR A 118 -13.41 16.81 35.22
N GLY A 119 -12.31 16.79 35.96
CA GLY A 119 -11.50 15.63 36.30
C GLY A 119 -10.95 15.83 37.72
N LEU A 120 -9.93 15.10 38.11
CA LEU A 120 -9.22 15.30 39.37
C LEU A 120 -8.66 16.71 39.50
N ILE A 121 -8.31 17.33 38.38
CA ILE A 121 -7.84 18.70 38.26
C ILE A 121 -8.67 19.39 37.17
N GLN A 122 -9.08 20.63 37.38
CA GLN A 122 -9.72 21.44 36.35
C GLN A 122 -8.74 21.65 35.19
N THR A 123 -9.13 21.23 34.00
CA THR A 123 -8.34 21.39 32.78
C THR A 123 -9.23 21.81 31.61
N THR A 124 -8.63 22.19 30.50
CA THR A 124 -9.35 22.49 29.26
C THR A 124 -9.19 21.37 28.27
N CYS A 125 -10.30 20.89 27.70
CA CYS A 125 -10.34 19.84 26.70
C CYS A 125 -10.61 20.39 25.31
N LEU A 126 -10.12 19.68 24.31
CA LEU A 126 -10.59 19.83 22.94
C LEU A 126 -12.05 19.34 22.86
N LEU A 127 -12.86 20.00 22.05
CA LEU A 127 -14.15 19.47 21.63
C LEU A 127 -13.99 18.90 20.24
N VAL A 128 -14.32 17.61 20.10
CA VAL A 128 -14.22 16.89 18.83
C VAL A 128 -15.53 16.22 18.50
N ARG A 129 -15.78 16.00 17.21
CA ARG A 129 -16.83 15.09 16.73
C ARG A 129 -16.32 14.28 15.56
N GLU A 130 -16.73 13.02 15.51
CA GLU A 130 -16.39 12.12 14.41
C GLU A 130 -17.29 12.39 13.21
N LEU A 131 -16.69 12.48 12.01
CA LEU A 131 -17.39 12.61 10.75
C LEU A 131 -17.42 11.24 10.07
N THR A 132 -18.63 10.70 9.90
CA THR A 132 -18.85 9.46 9.16
C THR A 132 -19.55 9.78 7.85
N PRO A 133 -19.02 9.36 6.69
CA PRO A 133 -19.67 9.59 5.40
C PRO A 133 -21.11 9.05 5.39
N GLY A 134 -22.07 9.88 4.98
CA GLY A 134 -23.48 9.50 4.86
C GLY A 134 -24.25 9.43 6.18
N GLN A 135 -23.66 9.87 7.29
CA GLN A 135 -24.34 10.02 8.58
C GLN A 135 -24.30 11.48 9.03
N ASP A 136 -25.31 11.88 9.80
CA ASP A 136 -25.27 13.19 10.47
C ASP A 136 -24.08 13.27 11.41
N ALA A 137 -23.49 14.44 11.52
CA ALA A 137 -22.36 14.64 12.40
C ALA A 137 -22.70 14.28 13.85
N LEU A 138 -21.86 13.45 14.46
CA LEU A 138 -22.04 13.02 15.83
C LEU A 138 -21.95 14.20 16.81
N GLN A 139 -22.38 13.97 18.03
CA GLN A 139 -22.33 14.97 19.10
C GLN A 139 -20.89 15.40 19.39
N TRP A 140 -20.72 16.67 19.77
CA TRP A 140 -19.43 17.18 20.25
C TRP A 140 -19.07 16.52 21.59
N LEU A 141 -17.92 15.89 21.66
CA LEU A 141 -17.41 15.22 22.85
C LEU A 141 -16.11 15.88 23.33
N PRO A 142 -15.92 16.01 24.65
CA PRO A 142 -14.66 16.48 25.19
C PRO A 142 -13.58 15.42 25.03
N LEU A 143 -12.41 15.82 24.53
CA LEU A 143 -11.21 15.00 24.43
C LEU A 143 -10.17 15.50 25.43
N TYR A 144 -9.92 14.71 26.48
CA TYR A 144 -9.06 15.08 27.61
C TYR A 144 -7.57 15.08 27.24
N ASP A 145 -7.11 14.01 26.61
CA ASP A 145 -5.68 13.82 26.31
C ASP A 145 -5.24 14.45 24.98
N GLY A 146 -6.17 15.10 24.29
CA GLY A 146 -5.90 15.73 23.01
C GLY A 146 -5.61 14.71 21.89
N ILE A 147 -4.97 15.19 20.82
CA ILE A 147 -4.57 14.39 19.66
C ILE A 147 -3.04 14.45 19.58
N LYS A 148 -2.38 13.31 19.67
CA LYS A 148 -0.91 13.22 19.61
C LYS A 148 -0.40 13.79 18.28
N GLY A 149 0.58 14.69 18.36
CA GLY A 149 1.16 15.35 17.18
C GLY A 149 0.30 16.48 16.63
N PHE A 150 -0.74 16.94 17.36
CA PHE A 150 -1.60 18.04 16.95
C PHE A 150 -1.78 19.06 18.09
N ASN A 151 -1.43 20.29 17.80
CA ASN A 151 -1.63 21.43 18.72
C ASN A 151 -2.46 22.51 18.02
N PRO A 152 -3.81 22.48 18.15
CA PRO A 152 -4.68 23.43 17.47
C PRO A 152 -4.54 24.84 18.03
N GLU A 153 -4.56 25.82 17.15
CA GLU A 153 -4.65 27.24 17.51
C GLU A 153 -6.06 27.57 18.02
N LEU A 154 -6.13 28.41 19.05
CA LEU A 154 -7.41 28.93 19.54
C LEU A 154 -8.06 29.81 18.47
N GLY A 155 -9.36 29.69 18.33
CA GLY A 155 -10.12 30.43 17.32
C GLY A 155 -10.10 29.81 15.94
N VAL A 156 -9.44 28.68 15.73
CA VAL A 156 -9.39 27.97 14.45
C VAL A 156 -10.16 26.66 14.55
N HIS A 157 -11.07 26.46 13.63
CA HIS A 157 -11.80 25.20 13.46
C HIS A 157 -11.02 24.30 12.51
N TYR A 158 -10.83 23.03 12.87
CA TYR A 158 -10.07 22.08 12.07
C TYR A 158 -10.91 20.87 11.68
N THR A 159 -10.61 20.33 10.50
CA THR A 159 -10.96 18.97 10.11
C THR A 159 -9.66 18.19 9.95
N VAL A 160 -9.52 17.12 10.74
CA VAL A 160 -8.28 16.34 10.77
C VAL A 160 -8.53 14.87 10.52
N ARG A 161 -7.59 14.23 9.85
CA ARG A 161 -7.52 12.79 9.72
C ARG A 161 -6.62 12.26 10.82
N VAL A 162 -7.13 11.32 11.62
CA VAL A 162 -6.43 10.77 12.77
C VAL A 162 -6.46 9.24 12.75
N ARG A 163 -5.44 8.64 13.31
CA ARG A 163 -5.45 7.25 13.72
C ARG A 163 -6.08 7.18 15.09
N LYS A 164 -7.12 6.36 15.22
CA LYS A 164 -7.80 6.03 16.48
C LYS A 164 -7.34 4.65 16.91
N ASP A 165 -6.67 4.55 18.04
CA ASP A 165 -6.21 3.30 18.63
C ASP A 165 -6.99 3.04 19.92
N ARG A 166 -7.49 1.82 20.07
CA ARG A 166 -8.21 1.35 21.25
C ARG A 166 -7.38 0.33 22.01
N THR A 167 -7.35 0.45 23.32
CA THR A 167 -6.69 -0.50 24.23
C THR A 167 -7.76 -1.31 24.95
N GLU A 168 -7.68 -2.65 24.86
CA GLU A 168 -8.67 -3.54 25.52
C GLU A 168 -8.60 -3.50 27.04
N THR A 169 -7.40 -3.34 27.59
CA THR A 169 -7.14 -3.28 29.04
C THR A 169 -6.25 -2.08 29.35
N PRO A 170 -6.81 -0.87 29.37
CA PRO A 170 -6.02 0.31 29.74
C PRO A 170 -5.60 0.24 31.20
N PRO A 171 -4.43 0.78 31.56
CA PRO A 171 -4.10 1.03 32.98
C PRO A 171 -5.17 1.84 33.68
N ALA A 172 -5.24 1.72 35.00
CA ALA A 172 -6.14 2.59 35.79
C ALA A 172 -5.86 4.07 35.45
N ASP A 173 -6.91 4.84 35.30
CA ASP A 173 -6.88 6.28 34.94
C ASP A 173 -6.30 6.62 33.56
N ALA A 174 -6.00 5.64 32.69
CA ALA A 174 -5.62 5.88 31.31
C ALA A 174 -6.84 5.73 30.37
N PRO A 175 -6.91 6.53 29.29
CA PRO A 175 -7.99 6.41 28.32
C PRO A 175 -7.91 5.07 27.59
N ASP A 176 -9.09 4.51 27.28
CA ASP A 176 -9.19 3.31 26.44
C ASP A 176 -8.97 3.60 24.95
N THR A 177 -8.99 4.87 24.57
CA THR A 177 -8.87 5.32 23.18
C THR A 177 -7.89 6.48 23.10
N THR A 178 -6.95 6.38 22.17
CA THR A 178 -5.97 7.43 21.87
C THR A 178 -6.06 7.85 20.41
N TYR A 179 -5.70 9.11 20.13
CA TYR A 179 -5.73 9.67 18.79
C TYR A 179 -4.36 10.20 18.41
N THR A 180 -3.92 9.90 17.19
CA THR A 180 -2.67 10.40 16.61
C THR A 180 -2.98 11.11 15.31
N LEU A 181 -2.48 12.31 15.10
CA LEU A 181 -2.66 13.06 13.86
C LEU A 181 -2.00 12.31 12.70
N LEU A 182 -2.75 12.09 11.63
CA LEU A 182 -2.24 11.65 10.33
C LEU A 182 -2.09 12.85 9.39
N LYS A 183 -3.12 13.70 9.32
CA LYS A 183 -3.14 14.85 8.40
C LYS A 183 -4.18 15.89 8.86
N VAL A 184 -3.84 17.16 8.70
CA VAL A 184 -4.82 18.26 8.72
C VAL A 184 -5.45 18.32 7.32
N LEU A 185 -6.77 18.16 7.23
CA LEU A 185 -7.52 18.19 5.98
C LEU A 185 -7.98 19.62 5.66
N HIS A 186 -8.45 20.33 6.66
CA HIS A 186 -8.97 21.69 6.52
C HIS A 186 -8.79 22.48 7.82
N SER A 187 -8.63 23.80 7.70
CA SER A 187 -8.65 24.74 8.82
C SER A 187 -9.36 26.02 8.42
N THR A 188 -10.23 26.52 9.27
CA THR A 188 -10.99 27.77 9.06
C THR A 188 -10.93 28.64 10.30
N GLN A 189 -10.53 29.90 10.12
CA GLN A 189 -10.70 30.91 11.17
C GLN A 189 -12.14 31.43 11.08
N PRO A 190 -12.86 31.55 12.20
CA PRO A 190 -14.12 32.27 12.20
C PRO A 190 -13.86 33.72 11.79
N GLN A 191 -14.68 34.23 10.86
CA GLN A 191 -14.69 35.64 10.46
C GLN A 191 -15.28 36.49 11.61
#